data_af95db0f54758b5eadf8d5bb245f3df0
#
_entry.id   af95db0f54758b5eadf8d5bb245f3df0
#
_cell.length_a   1.000
_cell.length_b   1.000
_cell.length_c   1.000
_cell.angle_alpha   90.00
_cell.angle_beta   90.00
_cell.angle_gamma   90.00
#
_symmetry.space_group_name_H-M   'P 1'
#
loop_
_entity.id
_entity.type
_entity.pdbx_description
1 polymer ?
#
loop_
_entity_poly.entity_id
_entity_poly.type
_entity_poly.pdbx_seq_one_letter_code
_entity_poly.pdbx_strand_id
1 'polypeptide(L)'
;MSAPATDTVLVRADGPAARIGRKRALEMLLTGQPIAADTALDWGLVNRVVPAEALEDEVSTIVDAIVASSPLTVGLGKEAFYAQIELDEHRAYDLTKAIMAMNARADDAQEGMCAFLEKRPATWRSS
;
A
#
# COMPACT_ATOMS: atom_id res chain seq x y z
N MET A 1 37.47 2.04 11.06
CA MET A 1 36.63 2.01 9.85
C MET A 1 35.35 1.29 10.25
N SER A 2 34.33 2.07 10.57
CA SER A 2 33.04 1.58 11.06
C SER A 2 32.28 1.00 9.85
N ALA A 3 31.88 -0.27 9.92
CA ALA A 3 31.00 -0.84 8.92
C ALA A 3 29.65 -0.11 8.94
N PRO A 4 29.04 0.20 7.80
CA PRO A 4 27.70 0.79 7.80
C PRO A 4 26.74 -0.18 8.49
N ALA A 5 25.87 0.37 9.35
CA ALA A 5 24.82 -0.40 9.99
C ALA A 5 24.01 -1.11 8.91
N THR A 6 24.06 -2.43 8.92
CA THR A 6 23.32 -3.27 7.97
C THR A 6 21.89 -3.33 8.47
N ASP A 7 21.02 -2.45 7.98
CA ASP A 7 19.59 -2.58 8.19
C ASP A 7 19.12 -3.88 7.52
N THR A 8 18.94 -4.90 8.32
CA THR A 8 18.51 -6.22 7.84
C THR A 8 17.02 -6.19 7.62
N VAL A 9 16.58 -6.03 6.38
CA VAL A 9 15.19 -6.23 5.99
C VAL A 9 14.93 -7.74 5.89
N LEU A 10 14.12 -8.26 6.79
CA LEU A 10 13.69 -9.66 6.75
C LEU A 10 12.58 -9.80 5.72
N VAL A 11 12.90 -10.38 4.57
CA VAL A 11 11.93 -10.62 3.48
C VAL A 11 11.28 -11.99 3.69
N ARG A 12 9.99 -12.02 3.97
CA ARG A 12 9.20 -13.27 3.97
C ARG A 12 8.92 -13.69 2.52
N ALA A 13 9.14 -14.95 2.22
CA ALA A 13 9.08 -15.50 0.86
C ALA A 13 7.67 -15.53 0.22
N ASP A 14 6.63 -15.34 1.01
CA ASP A 14 5.22 -15.49 0.62
C ASP A 14 4.54 -14.21 0.12
N GLY A 15 5.23 -13.09 0.08
CA GLY A 15 4.67 -11.82 -0.36
C GLY A 15 5.57 -10.97 -1.28
N PRO A 16 6.86 -10.76 -0.96
CA PRO A 16 7.74 -9.88 -1.73
C PRO A 16 8.18 -10.44 -3.09
N ALA A 17 8.26 -11.77 -3.22
CA ALA A 17 8.74 -12.42 -4.45
C ALA A 17 7.89 -12.08 -5.68
N ALA A 18 6.59 -11.90 -5.52
CA ALA A 18 5.70 -11.52 -6.60
C ALA A 18 5.91 -10.07 -7.07
N ARG A 19 6.44 -9.20 -6.20
CA ARG A 19 6.58 -7.75 -6.46
C ARG A 19 7.89 -7.39 -7.15
N ILE A 20 9.00 -8.07 -6.81
CA ILE A 20 10.33 -7.79 -7.36
C ILE A 20 10.70 -8.64 -8.57
N GLY A 21 9.80 -9.52 -8.99
CA GLY A 21 10.03 -10.47 -10.07
C GLY A 21 10.82 -11.69 -9.63
N ARG A 22 10.50 -12.85 -10.24
CA ARG A 22 11.00 -14.16 -9.83
C ARG A 22 12.53 -14.29 -9.83
N LYS A 23 13.20 -13.66 -10.79
CA LYS A 23 14.69 -13.72 -10.88
C LYS A 23 15.36 -13.11 -9.66
N ARG A 24 14.98 -11.88 -9.31
CA ARG A 24 15.55 -11.14 -8.19
C ARG A 24 15.19 -11.80 -6.85
N ALA A 25 13.95 -12.26 -6.73
CA ALA A 25 13.52 -13.00 -5.55
C ALA A 25 14.32 -14.28 -5.33
N LEU A 26 14.56 -15.08 -6.38
CA LEU A 26 15.38 -16.27 -6.31
C LEU A 26 16.84 -15.96 -6.01
N GLU A 27 17.40 -14.92 -6.60
CA GLU A 27 18.76 -14.47 -6.30
C GLU A 27 18.94 -14.16 -4.82
N MET A 28 18.05 -13.35 -4.25
CA MET A 28 18.08 -13.02 -2.81
C MET A 28 17.92 -14.27 -1.93
N LEU A 29 16.97 -15.15 -2.30
CA LEU A 29 16.68 -16.37 -1.53
C LEU A 29 17.83 -17.35 -1.54
N LEU A 30 18.45 -17.57 -2.70
CA LEU A 30 19.50 -18.57 -2.87
C LEU A 30 20.87 -18.09 -2.38
N THR A 31 21.14 -16.80 -2.51
CA THR A 31 22.43 -16.22 -2.09
C THR A 31 22.47 -15.84 -0.62
N GLY A 32 21.32 -15.49 -0.05
CA GLY A 32 21.22 -14.92 1.30
C GLY A 32 21.99 -13.60 1.45
N GLN A 33 22.35 -12.94 0.34
CA GLN A 33 23.12 -11.71 0.37
C GLN A 33 22.21 -10.51 0.68
N PRO A 34 22.61 -9.61 1.58
CA PRO A 34 21.89 -8.38 1.83
C PRO A 34 21.96 -7.47 0.60
N ILE A 35 20.89 -6.73 0.34
CA ILE A 35 20.84 -5.70 -0.69
C ILE A 35 20.80 -4.31 -0.04
N ALA A 36 21.34 -3.30 -0.73
CA ALA A 36 21.26 -1.91 -0.29
C ALA A 36 19.81 -1.39 -0.35
N ALA A 37 19.49 -0.42 0.50
CA ALA A 37 18.16 0.18 0.56
C ALA A 37 17.73 0.79 -0.79
N ASP A 38 18.64 1.49 -1.47
CA ASP A 38 18.38 2.03 -2.82
C ASP A 38 18.08 0.94 -3.84
N THR A 39 18.78 -0.19 -3.77
CA THR A 39 18.50 -1.35 -4.62
C THR A 39 17.11 -1.93 -4.31
N ALA A 40 16.72 -1.99 -3.05
CA ALA A 40 15.38 -2.43 -2.65
C ALA A 40 14.28 -1.50 -3.17
N LEU A 41 14.54 -0.20 -3.20
CA LEU A 41 13.66 0.79 -3.80
C LEU A 41 13.54 0.61 -5.32
N ASP A 42 14.67 0.52 -6.03
CA ASP A 42 14.72 0.32 -7.48
C ASP A 42 14.02 -0.99 -7.91
N TRP A 43 14.10 -2.00 -7.08
CA TRP A 43 13.43 -3.28 -7.34
C TRP A 43 11.94 -3.28 -6.98
N GLY A 44 11.45 -2.24 -6.31
CA GLY A 44 10.07 -2.15 -5.85
C GLY A 44 9.76 -3.02 -4.63
N LEU A 45 10.78 -3.42 -3.86
CA LEU A 45 10.63 -4.17 -2.63
C LEU A 45 10.13 -3.27 -1.49
N VAL A 46 10.58 -2.03 -1.46
CA VAL A 46 10.14 -0.98 -0.52
C VAL A 46 9.60 0.22 -1.30
N ASN A 47 8.70 0.97 -0.70
CA ASN A 47 8.05 2.11 -1.33
C ASN A 47 8.88 3.40 -1.21
N ARG A 48 9.68 3.51 -0.15
CA ARG A 48 10.49 4.69 0.17
C ARG A 48 11.75 4.29 0.92
N VAL A 49 12.77 5.11 0.76
CA VAL A 49 14.02 5.04 1.54
C VAL A 49 14.24 6.43 2.11
N VAL A 50 14.44 6.50 3.42
CA VAL A 50 14.67 7.76 4.15
C VAL A 50 15.79 7.55 5.16
N PRO A 51 16.47 8.61 5.62
CA PRO A 51 17.38 8.52 6.75
C PRO A 51 16.71 7.95 7.99
N ALA A 52 17.46 7.22 8.82
CA ALA A 52 16.90 6.54 9.99
C ALA A 52 16.15 7.49 10.94
N GLU A 53 16.66 8.70 11.13
CA GLU A 53 16.05 9.76 11.93
C GLU A 53 14.71 10.29 11.37
N ALA A 54 14.45 10.12 10.08
CA ALA A 54 13.22 10.56 9.42
C ALA A 54 12.17 9.45 9.29
N LEU A 55 12.48 8.22 9.69
CA LEU A 55 11.60 7.07 9.48
C LEU A 55 10.25 7.22 10.17
N GLU A 56 10.25 7.63 11.44
CA GLU A 56 9.02 7.81 12.23
C GLU A 56 8.10 8.88 11.62
N ASP A 57 8.65 10.00 11.19
CA ASP A 57 7.91 11.10 10.57
C ASP A 57 7.31 10.67 9.23
N GLU A 58 8.07 9.92 8.43
CA GLU A 58 7.60 9.42 7.13
C GLU A 58 6.49 8.39 7.30
N VAL A 59 6.61 7.47 8.27
CA VAL A 59 5.57 6.50 8.61
C VAL A 59 4.32 7.22 9.10
N SER A 60 4.46 8.19 10.01
CA SER A 60 3.34 8.98 10.53
C SER A 60 2.60 9.71 9.42
N THR A 61 3.32 10.30 8.47
CA THR A 61 2.71 10.97 7.31
C THR A 61 1.80 10.03 6.50
N ILE A 62 2.24 8.79 6.27
CA ILE A 62 1.44 7.80 5.54
C ILE A 62 0.23 7.36 6.37
N VAL A 63 0.44 7.08 7.65
CA VAL A 63 -0.62 6.65 8.58
C VAL A 63 -1.68 7.73 8.70
N ASP A 64 -1.30 8.99 8.89
CA ASP A 64 -2.23 10.11 9.00
C ASP A 64 -3.08 10.27 7.74
N ALA A 65 -2.48 10.11 6.55
CA ALA A 65 -3.21 10.15 5.28
C ALA A 65 -4.25 9.02 5.17
N ILE A 66 -3.93 7.82 5.68
CA ILE A 66 -4.85 6.67 5.70
C ILE A 66 -5.97 6.93 6.71
N VAL A 67 -5.64 7.37 7.91
CA VAL A 67 -6.60 7.61 9.02
C VAL A 67 -7.55 8.78 8.71
N ALA A 68 -7.10 9.75 7.92
CA ALA A 68 -7.96 10.86 7.45
C ALA A 68 -9.04 10.41 6.47
N SER A 69 -8.92 9.21 5.90
CA SER A 69 -9.88 8.66 4.94
C SER A 69 -11.00 7.87 5.65
N SER A 70 -12.15 7.68 4.96
CA SER A 70 -13.22 6.82 5.49
C SER A 70 -12.72 5.40 5.76
N PRO A 71 -12.88 4.87 6.98
CA PRO A 71 -12.50 3.49 7.32
C PRO A 71 -13.21 2.46 6.43
N LEU A 72 -14.49 2.69 6.11
CA LEU A 72 -15.26 1.83 5.21
C LEU A 72 -14.64 1.80 3.81
N THR A 73 -14.34 2.97 3.25
CA THR A 73 -13.77 3.06 1.90
C THR A 73 -12.37 2.45 1.83
N VAL A 74 -11.54 2.66 2.85
CA VAL A 74 -10.21 2.04 2.95
C VAL A 74 -10.32 0.51 3.04
N GLY A 75 -11.25 0.01 3.87
CA GLY A 75 -11.50 -1.43 4.00
C GLY A 75 -11.95 -2.06 2.69
N LEU A 76 -12.98 -1.51 2.06
CA LEU A 76 -13.49 -1.99 0.76
C LEU A 76 -12.42 -1.91 -0.34
N GLY A 77 -11.66 -0.83 -0.39
CA GLY A 77 -10.57 -0.66 -1.35
C GLY A 77 -9.49 -1.71 -1.20
N LYS A 78 -9.13 -2.04 0.03
CA LYS A 78 -8.14 -3.09 0.34
C LYS A 78 -8.64 -4.48 -0.03
N GLU A 79 -9.88 -4.81 0.30
CA GLU A 79 -10.51 -6.09 -0.09
C GLU A 79 -10.59 -6.21 -1.62
N ALA A 80 -11.06 -5.16 -2.30
CA ALA A 80 -11.14 -5.11 -3.75
C ALA A 80 -9.77 -5.30 -4.42
N PHE A 81 -8.73 -4.68 -3.88
CA PHE A 81 -7.37 -4.82 -4.39
C PHE A 81 -6.91 -6.28 -4.37
N TYR A 82 -7.06 -6.97 -3.24
CA TYR A 82 -6.64 -8.38 -3.13
C TYR A 82 -7.53 -9.33 -3.92
N ALA A 83 -8.82 -9.02 -4.06
CA ALA A 83 -9.74 -9.86 -4.83
C ALA A 83 -9.49 -9.78 -6.35
N GLN A 84 -9.00 -8.65 -6.85
CA GLN A 84 -8.83 -8.42 -8.30
C GLN A 84 -7.42 -8.71 -8.82
N ILE A 85 -6.38 -8.67 -7.97
CA ILE A 85 -4.97 -8.64 -8.43
C ILE A 85 -4.55 -9.89 -9.20
N GLU A 86 -5.24 -11.02 -8.99
CA GLU A 86 -5.01 -12.30 -9.68
C GLU A 86 -5.99 -12.54 -10.85
N LEU A 87 -6.93 -11.60 -11.09
CA LEU A 87 -7.90 -11.72 -12.17
C LEU A 87 -7.33 -11.17 -13.48
N ASP A 88 -7.89 -11.66 -14.60
CA ASP A 88 -7.70 -11.00 -15.89
C ASP A 88 -8.38 -9.61 -15.88
N GLU A 89 -7.94 -8.74 -16.79
CA GLU A 89 -8.36 -7.34 -16.82
C GLU A 89 -9.89 -7.18 -16.90
N HIS A 90 -10.57 -7.99 -17.71
CA HIS A 90 -12.02 -7.89 -17.88
C HIS A 90 -12.77 -8.22 -16.58
N ARG A 91 -12.40 -9.32 -15.94
CA ARG A 91 -13.02 -9.75 -14.68
C ARG A 91 -12.69 -8.80 -13.53
N ALA A 92 -11.45 -8.29 -13.48
CA ALA A 92 -11.05 -7.28 -12.52
C ALA A 92 -11.90 -6.01 -12.67
N TYR A 93 -12.16 -5.60 -13.90
CA TYR A 93 -12.97 -4.42 -14.19
C TYR A 93 -14.43 -4.59 -13.78
N ASP A 94 -15.03 -5.76 -14.06
CA ASP A 94 -16.42 -6.05 -13.66
C ASP A 94 -16.57 -6.10 -12.14
N LEU A 95 -15.62 -6.73 -11.43
CA LEU A 95 -15.60 -6.77 -9.98
C LEU A 95 -15.49 -5.36 -9.38
N THR A 96 -14.54 -4.56 -9.86
CA THR A 96 -14.31 -3.22 -9.31
C THR A 96 -15.47 -2.26 -9.59
N LYS A 97 -16.14 -2.37 -10.74
CA LYS A 97 -17.39 -1.63 -11.02
C LYS A 97 -18.47 -1.92 -9.99
N ALA A 98 -18.69 -3.19 -9.66
CA ALA A 98 -19.69 -3.59 -8.67
C ALA A 98 -19.36 -3.01 -7.27
N ILE A 99 -18.10 -3.10 -6.86
CA ILE A 99 -17.61 -2.55 -5.58
C ILE A 99 -17.74 -1.04 -5.56
N MET A 100 -17.37 -0.34 -6.64
CA MET A 100 -17.51 1.11 -6.77
C MET A 100 -18.97 1.57 -6.68
N ALA A 101 -19.88 0.86 -7.35
CA ALA A 101 -21.30 1.16 -7.30
C ALA A 101 -21.88 0.96 -5.88
N MET A 102 -21.42 -0.08 -5.17
CA MET A 102 -21.80 -0.32 -3.78
C MET A 102 -21.23 0.77 -2.86
N ASN A 103 -19.94 1.10 -2.98
CA ASN A 103 -19.30 2.13 -2.17
C ASN A 103 -19.96 3.50 -2.39
N ALA A 104 -20.30 3.86 -3.64
CA ALA A 104 -20.93 5.14 -3.95
C ALA A 104 -22.29 5.34 -3.24
N ARG A 105 -22.95 4.26 -2.82
CA ARG A 105 -24.23 4.31 -2.08
C ARG A 105 -24.03 4.36 -0.57
N ALA A 106 -22.82 4.18 -0.07
CA ALA A 106 -22.52 4.25 1.35
C ALA A 106 -22.61 5.70 1.87
N ASP A 107 -23.02 5.86 3.13
CA ASP A 107 -23.15 7.17 3.77
C ASP A 107 -21.85 7.97 3.74
N ASP A 108 -20.71 7.30 3.97
CA ASP A 108 -19.41 7.94 3.95
C ASP A 108 -19.02 8.44 2.55
N ALA A 109 -19.38 7.72 1.48
CA ALA A 109 -19.14 8.18 0.12
C ALA A 109 -20.02 9.41 -0.22
N GLN A 110 -21.26 9.41 0.22
CA GLN A 110 -22.15 10.57 0.07
C GLN A 110 -21.62 11.78 0.86
N GLU A 111 -21.21 11.56 2.10
CA GLU A 111 -20.56 12.59 2.92
C GLU A 111 -19.30 13.15 2.24
N GLY A 112 -18.43 12.28 1.73
CA GLY A 112 -17.19 12.68 1.03
C GLY A 112 -17.49 13.57 -0.19
N MET A 113 -18.51 13.23 -0.99
CA MET A 113 -18.94 14.02 -2.13
C MET A 113 -19.52 15.39 -1.69
N CYS A 114 -20.37 15.42 -0.67
CA CYS A 114 -20.92 16.65 -0.13
C CYS A 114 -19.82 17.56 0.43
N ALA A 115 -18.94 17.02 1.25
CA ALA A 115 -17.82 17.74 1.84
C ALA A 115 -16.89 18.36 0.79
N PHE A 116 -16.62 17.60 -0.29
CA PHE A 116 -15.84 18.10 -1.43
C PHE A 116 -16.50 19.28 -2.12
N LEU A 117 -17.79 19.19 -2.41
CA LEU A 117 -18.56 20.27 -3.05
C LEU A 117 -18.64 21.52 -2.16
N GLU A 118 -18.81 21.32 -0.85
CA GLU A 118 -18.89 22.38 0.16
C GLU A 118 -17.53 22.90 0.62
N LYS A 119 -16.42 22.31 0.14
CA LYS A 119 -15.02 22.66 0.49
C LYS A 119 -14.78 22.64 2.01
N ARG A 120 -15.31 21.65 2.70
CA ARG A 120 -15.12 21.40 4.13
C ARG A 120 -14.49 20.02 4.38
N PRO A 121 -13.93 19.80 5.57
CA PRO A 121 -13.53 18.45 5.98
C PRO A 121 -14.73 17.51 6.02
N ALA A 122 -14.54 16.27 5.60
CA ALA A 122 -15.54 15.23 5.72
C ALA A 122 -15.62 14.69 7.16
N THR A 123 -16.81 14.24 7.56
CA THR A 123 -17.05 13.61 8.87
C THR A 123 -17.53 12.18 8.64
N TRP A 124 -16.65 11.22 8.87
CA TRP A 124 -16.94 9.80 8.63
C TRP A 124 -17.84 9.21 9.71
N ARG A 125 -18.82 8.41 9.31
CA ARG A 125 -19.78 7.77 10.22
C ARG A 125 -19.45 6.31 10.51
N SER A 126 -18.74 5.66 9.60
CA SER A 126 -18.26 4.29 9.80
C SER A 126 -16.97 4.30 10.60
N SER A 127 -17.08 4.27 11.90
CA SER A 127 -15.97 4.09 12.85
C SER A 127 -16.05 2.71 13.52
#